data_138a02152220b770d4f680532ad65887
#
_entry.id   138a02152220b770d4f680532ad65887
#
_cell.length_a   1.000
_cell.length_b   1.000
_cell.length_c   1.000
_cell.angle_alpha   90.00
_cell.angle_beta   90.00
_cell.angle_gamma   90.00
#
_symmetry.space_group_name_H-M   'P 1'
#
loop_
_entity.id
_entity.type
_entity.pdbx_description
1 polymer ?
#
loop_
_entity_poly.entity_id
_entity_poly.type
_entity_poly.pdbx_seq_one_letter_code
_entity_poly.pdbx_strand_id
1 'polypeptide(L)'
;MANIVETQHALPHGIRLNCRHSGQPGRPVLLFLHGFPEGAFAWDALLDHFAQPENGGFFCVAPNLRGFETSSTPADPAAYRAKFLVQDILALIDIVSPGQALAALVAHDWGGAVAW
;
A
#
# COMPACT_ATOMS: atom_id res chain seq x y z
N MET A 1 -17.16 -9.16 -9.54
CA MET A 1 -15.70 -8.97 -9.63
C MET A 1 -15.36 -7.58 -9.18
N ALA A 2 -14.48 -7.46 -8.19
CA ALA A 2 -14.08 -6.14 -7.71
C ALA A 2 -13.18 -5.48 -8.74
N ASN A 3 -13.33 -4.18 -8.88
CA ASN A 3 -12.50 -3.39 -9.78
C ASN A 3 -11.25 -2.95 -9.03
N ILE A 4 -10.09 -3.35 -9.55
CA ILE A 4 -8.83 -2.88 -9.04
C ILE A 4 -8.48 -1.58 -9.76
N VAL A 5 -8.27 -0.54 -8.98
CA VAL A 5 -8.00 0.81 -9.49
C VAL A 5 -6.57 1.18 -9.10
N GLU A 6 -5.86 1.82 -10.01
CA GLU A 6 -4.53 2.38 -9.72
C GLU A 6 -4.67 3.87 -9.45
N THR A 7 -4.02 4.33 -8.38
CA THR A 7 -3.96 5.75 -8.05
C THR A 7 -2.55 6.14 -7.64
N GLN A 8 -2.21 7.41 -7.86
CA GLN A 8 -0.96 7.98 -7.39
C GLN A 8 -1.25 8.82 -6.15
N HIS A 9 -0.49 8.60 -5.08
CA HIS A 9 -0.60 9.39 -3.86
C HIS A 9 0.68 10.17 -3.65
N ALA A 10 0.57 11.50 -3.67
CA ALA A 10 1.69 12.38 -3.36
C ALA A 10 1.80 12.50 -1.84
N LEU A 11 2.92 12.06 -1.29
CA LEU A 11 3.17 12.14 0.15
C LEU A 11 3.76 13.52 0.51
N PRO A 12 3.58 13.98 1.77
CA PRO A 12 4.02 15.33 2.16
C PRO A 12 5.52 15.58 1.96
N HIS A 13 6.33 14.53 1.98
CA HIS A 13 7.80 14.66 1.89
C HIS A 13 8.35 14.44 0.48
N GLY A 14 7.52 14.64 -0.55
CA GLY A 14 8.00 14.67 -1.93
C GLY A 14 8.08 13.32 -2.62
N ILE A 15 7.62 12.26 -1.98
CA ILE A 15 7.55 10.91 -2.57
C ILE A 15 6.15 10.68 -3.12
N ARG A 16 6.05 9.99 -4.25
CA ARG A 16 4.79 9.57 -4.83
C ARG A 16 4.75 8.05 -4.85
N LEU A 17 3.68 7.48 -4.29
CA LEU A 17 3.44 6.04 -4.35
C LEU A 17 2.29 5.74 -5.28
N ASN A 18 2.50 4.82 -6.22
CA ASN A 18 1.44 4.22 -7.01
C ASN A 18 0.80 3.12 -6.18
N CYS A 19 -0.52 3.13 -6.07
CA CYS A 19 -1.25 2.14 -5.29
C CYS A 19 -2.28 1.43 -6.15
N ARG A 20 -2.46 0.14 -5.88
CA ARG A 20 -3.59 -0.63 -6.39
C ARG A 20 -4.58 -0.79 -5.26
N HIS A 21 -5.85 -0.53 -5.52
CA HIS A 21 -6.86 -0.63 -4.46
C HIS A 21 -8.18 -1.14 -4.99
N SER A 22 -9.01 -1.62 -4.07
CA SER A 22 -10.36 -2.10 -4.33
C SER A 22 -11.24 -1.80 -3.12
N GLY A 23 -12.55 -1.84 -3.32
CA GLY A 23 -13.51 -1.52 -2.27
C GLY A 23 -13.78 -0.04 -2.18
N GLN A 24 -14.54 0.36 -1.16
CA GLN A 24 -14.98 1.75 -1.01
C GLN A 24 -14.15 2.49 0.03
N PRO A 25 -13.61 3.68 -0.32
CA PRO A 25 -12.97 4.54 0.67
C PRO A 25 -13.93 4.83 1.83
N GLY A 26 -13.39 4.90 3.05
CA GLY A 26 -14.19 5.10 4.25
C GLY A 26 -14.51 3.81 5.00
N ARG A 27 -14.39 2.65 4.33
CA ARG A 27 -14.50 1.36 4.99
C ARG A 27 -13.18 1.05 5.73
N PRO A 28 -13.21 0.15 6.72
CA PRO A 28 -11.96 -0.27 7.38
C PRO A 28 -10.92 -0.72 6.36
N VAL A 29 -9.67 -0.34 6.59
CA VAL A 29 -8.60 -0.51 5.61
C VAL A 29 -7.78 -1.76 5.89
N LEU A 30 -7.56 -2.58 4.84
CA LEU A 30 -6.53 -3.61 4.81
C LEU A 30 -5.38 -3.08 3.95
N LEU A 31 -4.18 -3.04 4.50
CA LEU A 31 -3.00 -2.57 3.79
C LEU A 31 -2.08 -3.75 3.51
N PHE A 32 -1.64 -3.89 2.25
CA PHE A 32 -0.83 -5.02 1.77
C PHE A 32 0.53 -4.52 1.29
N LEU A 33 1.61 -5.01 1.88
CA LEU A 33 2.98 -4.64 1.50
C LEU A 33 3.68 -5.81 0.79
N HIS A 34 4.14 -5.56 -0.44
CA HIS A 34 4.74 -6.59 -1.28
C HIS A 34 6.19 -6.85 -0.93
N GLY A 35 6.72 -7.99 -1.42
CA GLY A 35 8.11 -8.37 -1.29
C GLY A 35 8.94 -8.03 -2.52
N PHE A 36 10.23 -8.30 -2.43
CA PHE A 36 11.18 -8.14 -3.53
C PHE A 36 11.30 -9.48 -4.28
N PRO A 37 11.32 -9.48 -5.59
CA PRO A 37 11.30 -8.37 -6.56
C PRO A 37 9.89 -8.06 -7.11
N GLU A 38 8.87 -8.17 -6.30
CA GLU A 38 7.49 -8.04 -6.71
C GLU A 38 7.03 -6.58 -6.79
N GLY A 39 5.74 -6.39 -7.01
CA GLY A 39 5.05 -5.12 -6.92
C GLY A 39 3.67 -5.35 -6.32
N ALA A 40 2.90 -4.28 -6.19
CA ALA A 40 1.56 -4.34 -5.57
C ALA A 40 0.62 -5.31 -6.32
N PHE A 41 0.85 -5.55 -7.61
CA PHE A 41 0.05 -6.47 -8.41
C PHE A 41 -0.01 -7.89 -7.84
N ALA A 42 1.00 -8.28 -7.03
CA ALA A 42 1.01 -9.60 -6.39
C ALA A 42 -0.18 -9.82 -5.47
N TRP A 43 -0.81 -8.74 -5.00
CA TRP A 43 -1.92 -8.81 -4.08
C TRP A 43 -3.30 -8.77 -4.75
N ASP A 44 -3.39 -8.66 -6.08
CA ASP A 44 -4.65 -8.42 -6.79
C ASP A 44 -5.76 -9.38 -6.40
N ALA A 45 -5.48 -10.68 -6.28
CA ALA A 45 -6.50 -11.66 -5.91
C ALA A 45 -7.07 -11.41 -4.51
N LEU A 46 -6.21 -11.02 -3.56
CA LEU A 46 -6.63 -10.70 -2.20
C LEU A 46 -7.37 -9.36 -2.13
N LEU A 47 -6.95 -8.38 -2.93
CA LEU A 47 -7.66 -7.11 -3.02
C LEU A 47 -9.09 -7.34 -3.48
N ASP A 48 -9.27 -8.16 -4.51
CA ASP A 48 -10.58 -8.51 -5.02
C ASP A 48 -11.41 -9.25 -3.96
N HIS A 49 -10.80 -10.23 -3.31
CA HIS A 49 -11.49 -11.09 -2.34
C HIS A 49 -12.05 -10.29 -1.16
N PHE A 50 -11.20 -9.49 -0.51
CA PHE A 50 -11.58 -8.83 0.74
C PHE A 50 -12.39 -7.55 0.55
N ALA A 51 -12.48 -7.03 -0.67
CA ALA A 51 -13.35 -5.91 -0.99
C ALA A 51 -14.82 -6.34 -1.13
N GLN A 52 -15.09 -7.63 -1.32
CA GLN A 52 -16.45 -8.13 -1.46
C GLN A 52 -17.21 -7.97 -0.13
N PRO A 53 -18.49 -7.54 -0.17
CA PRO A 53 -19.26 -7.37 1.07
C PRO A 53 -19.33 -8.63 1.92
N GLU A 54 -19.46 -9.81 1.31
CA GLU A 54 -19.51 -11.09 2.00
C GLU A 54 -18.19 -11.47 2.66
N ASN A 55 -17.09 -10.83 2.28
CA ASN A 55 -15.75 -11.06 2.83
C ASN A 55 -15.26 -9.87 3.67
N GLY A 56 -16.17 -9.02 4.12
CA GLY A 56 -15.88 -7.91 5.00
C GLY A 56 -16.04 -6.53 4.39
N GLY A 57 -16.04 -6.42 3.05
CA GLY A 57 -16.21 -5.15 2.36
C GLY A 57 -15.14 -4.12 2.70
N PHE A 58 -13.89 -4.56 2.89
CA PHE A 58 -12.79 -3.68 3.26
C PHE A 58 -12.35 -2.77 2.12
N PHE A 59 -11.80 -1.62 2.47
CA PHE A 59 -11.03 -0.81 1.53
C PHE A 59 -9.62 -1.38 1.51
N CYS A 60 -9.28 -2.10 0.44
CA CYS A 60 -8.01 -2.81 0.32
C CYS A 60 -7.02 -1.97 -0.48
N VAL A 61 -5.86 -1.68 0.10
CA VAL A 61 -4.85 -0.82 -0.52
C VAL A 61 -3.51 -1.56 -0.54
N ALA A 62 -2.88 -1.59 -1.73
CA ALA A 62 -1.57 -2.18 -1.90
C ALA A 62 -0.67 -1.17 -2.62
N PRO A 63 0.20 -0.47 -1.89
CA PRO A 63 1.15 0.44 -2.53
C PRO A 63 2.28 -0.32 -3.19
N ASN A 64 2.78 0.21 -4.31
CA ASN A 64 4.10 -0.15 -4.79
C ASN A 64 5.10 0.63 -3.94
N LEU A 65 6.00 -0.08 -3.26
CA LEU A 65 6.98 0.56 -2.40
C LEU A 65 7.91 1.45 -3.23
N ARG A 66 8.53 2.44 -2.58
CA ARG A 66 9.50 3.32 -3.24
C ARG A 66 10.53 2.47 -3.97
N GLY A 67 10.81 2.82 -5.23
CA GLY A 67 11.73 2.09 -6.09
C GLY A 67 11.07 1.00 -6.94
N PHE A 68 9.77 0.74 -6.76
CA PHE A 68 9.06 -0.31 -7.49
C PHE A 68 7.98 0.27 -8.41
N GLU A 69 7.81 -0.36 -9.58
CA GLU A 69 6.79 0.00 -10.57
C GLU A 69 6.82 1.50 -10.87
N THR A 70 5.67 2.16 -10.77
CA THR A 70 5.55 3.60 -11.07
C THR A 70 5.59 4.50 -9.84
N SER A 71 5.96 3.96 -8.68
CA SER A 71 6.27 4.78 -7.51
C SER A 71 7.59 5.51 -7.71
N SER A 72 7.84 6.57 -6.92
CA SER A 72 9.10 7.31 -7.00
C SER A 72 10.31 6.41 -6.87
N THR A 73 11.34 6.66 -7.72
CA THR A 73 12.58 5.89 -7.72
C THR A 73 13.77 6.82 -7.54
N PRO A 74 14.00 7.33 -6.30
CA PRO A 74 15.16 8.18 -6.04
C PRO A 74 16.46 7.48 -6.42
N ALA A 75 17.42 8.26 -6.96
CA ALA A 75 18.68 7.70 -7.44
C ALA A 75 19.67 7.39 -6.31
N ASP A 76 19.58 8.10 -5.18
CA ASP A 76 20.50 7.93 -4.06
C ASP A 76 20.17 6.67 -3.27
N PRO A 77 21.11 5.70 -3.14
CA PRO A 77 20.86 4.50 -2.33
C PRO A 77 20.44 4.79 -0.88
N ALA A 78 20.90 5.90 -0.30
CA ALA A 78 20.52 6.28 1.06
C ALA A 78 19.01 6.56 1.18
N ALA A 79 18.33 6.89 0.06
CA ALA A 79 16.88 7.13 0.05
C ALA A 79 16.07 5.87 0.29
N TYR A 80 16.69 4.69 0.28
CA TYR A 80 16.00 3.40 0.46
C TYR A 80 16.21 2.79 1.83
N ARG A 81 16.72 3.56 2.78
CA ARG A 81 16.85 3.09 4.16
C ARG A 81 15.48 2.80 4.75
N ALA A 82 15.42 1.82 5.66
CA ALA A 82 14.16 1.37 6.25
C ALA A 82 13.35 2.51 6.84
N LYS A 83 13.99 3.48 7.49
CA LYS A 83 13.28 4.60 8.10
C LYS A 83 12.49 5.43 7.08
N PHE A 84 12.99 5.55 5.84
CA PHE A 84 12.29 6.29 4.79
C PHE A 84 11.14 5.48 4.22
N LEU A 85 11.30 4.16 4.09
CA LEU A 85 10.23 3.29 3.65
C LEU A 85 9.09 3.28 4.66
N VAL A 86 9.42 3.23 5.94
CA VAL A 86 8.42 3.33 7.02
C VAL A 86 7.71 4.67 6.98
N GLN A 87 8.46 5.76 6.77
CA GLN A 87 7.88 7.09 6.66
C GLN A 87 6.85 7.17 5.53
N ASP A 88 7.17 6.56 4.37
CA ASP A 88 6.23 6.51 3.24
C ASP A 88 4.93 5.83 3.64
N ILE A 89 5.02 4.69 4.32
CA ILE A 89 3.83 3.92 4.68
C ILE A 89 3.00 4.65 5.74
N LEU A 90 3.63 5.26 6.73
CA LEU A 90 2.92 6.04 7.73
C LEU A 90 2.17 7.22 7.09
N ALA A 91 2.79 7.91 6.14
CA ALA A 91 2.15 9.00 5.42
C ALA A 91 0.99 8.50 4.57
N LEU A 92 1.14 7.32 3.93
CA LEU A 92 0.06 6.71 3.15
C LEU A 92 -1.12 6.33 4.03
N ILE A 93 -0.87 5.78 5.21
CA ILE A 93 -1.93 5.42 6.16
C ILE A 93 -2.77 6.65 6.52
N ASP A 94 -2.14 7.80 6.73
CA ASP A 94 -2.86 9.03 7.04
C ASP A 94 -3.77 9.47 5.88
N ILE A 95 -3.43 9.11 4.65
CA ILE A 95 -4.23 9.44 3.47
C ILE A 95 -5.41 8.48 3.32
N VAL A 96 -5.16 7.17 3.43
CA VAL A 96 -6.17 6.15 3.11
C VAL A 96 -7.05 5.80 4.31
N SER A 97 -6.59 6.05 5.53
CA SER A 97 -7.32 5.74 6.77
C SER A 97 -7.21 6.91 7.75
N PRO A 98 -7.66 8.11 7.35
CA PRO A 98 -7.49 9.31 8.17
C PRO A 98 -8.23 9.19 9.50
N GLY A 99 -7.50 9.35 10.61
CA GLY A 99 -8.08 9.33 11.95
C GLY A 99 -8.52 7.96 12.45
N GLN A 100 -8.24 6.89 11.71
CA GLN A 100 -8.63 5.53 12.08
C GLN A 100 -7.45 4.58 12.00
N ALA A 101 -7.41 3.59 12.86
CA ALA A 101 -6.44 2.51 12.76
C ALA A 101 -6.77 1.61 11.58
N LEU A 102 -5.74 0.98 11.01
CA LEU A 102 -5.94 -0.06 9.99
C LEU A 102 -6.69 -1.24 10.61
N ALA A 103 -7.54 -1.90 9.81
CA ALA A 103 -8.13 -3.17 10.23
C ALA A 103 -7.06 -4.25 10.32
N ALA A 104 -6.15 -4.29 9.36
CA ALA A 104 -5.01 -5.20 9.38
C ALA A 104 -3.91 -4.71 8.43
N LEU A 105 -2.69 -5.16 8.70
CA LEU A 105 -1.53 -4.95 7.84
C LEU A 105 -1.02 -6.32 7.44
N VAL A 106 -0.99 -6.59 6.13
CA VAL A 106 -0.51 -7.85 5.57
C VAL A 106 0.78 -7.58 4.83
N ALA A 107 1.82 -8.33 5.13
CA ALA A 107 3.13 -8.07 4.55
C ALA A 107 3.85 -9.38 4.23
N HIS A 108 4.69 -9.34 3.20
CA HIS A 108 5.44 -10.49 2.74
C HIS A 108 6.87 -10.08 2.41
N ASP A 109 7.86 -10.88 2.83
CA ASP A 109 9.27 -10.73 2.49
C ASP A 109 9.78 -9.33 2.87
N TRP A 110 10.24 -8.54 1.89
CA TRP A 110 10.73 -7.19 2.12
C TRP A 110 9.65 -6.27 2.73
N GLY A 111 8.39 -6.46 2.31
CA GLY A 111 7.27 -5.75 2.94
C GLY A 111 7.16 -6.05 4.43
N GLY A 112 7.47 -7.28 4.83
CA GLY A 112 7.50 -7.65 6.24
C GLY A 112 8.55 -6.88 7.03
N ALA A 113 9.73 -6.62 6.44
CA ALA A 113 10.76 -5.81 7.06
C ALA A 113 10.30 -4.38 7.28
N VAL A 114 9.55 -3.81 6.34
CA VAL A 114 9.00 -2.45 6.46
C VAL A 114 7.90 -2.41 7.52
N ALA A 115 7.05 -3.44 7.58
CA ALA A 115 5.95 -3.51 8.53
C ALA A 115 6.42 -3.64 9.97
N TRP A 116 7.52 -4.34 10.16
CA TRP A 116 8.07 -4.58 11.48
C TRP A 116 8.65 -3.32 12.12
#